data_2bf97a17d4cef2740ff83b2b69260bba
#
_entry.id   2bf97a17d4cef2740ff83b2b69260bba
#
_cell.length_a   1.000
_cell.length_b   1.000
_cell.length_c   1.000
_cell.angle_alpha   90.00
_cell.angle_beta   90.00
_cell.angle_gamma   90.00
#
_symmetry.space_group_name_H-M   'P 1'
#
loop_
_entity.id
_entity.type
_entity.pdbx_description
1 polymer ?
#
loop_
_entity_poly.entity_id
_entity_poly.type
_entity_poly.pdbx_seq_one_letter_code
_entity_poly.pdbx_strand_id
1 'polypeptide(L)'
;MNSLLKKLPIVVGSIVFMTSNANSFEFPDKLPYGEISANVNFASSYIWRGEVQNGNNPAIQGGFDYSADIVADYISAYAGIWGSPAGNTDGNLELDYYGGISGAVPGLEDFLSYDGGILYYDYPGLTQQTPGQDFVEYYGSIGLSLPFGASVGYYYGYSPTGYAGNYDYDYQNISFEVGIPSTPLSLFSAVGFTGAEEAGFESYTDWNIGLGTSALGLDWTVYYTSTAGYSGTGGDDGTSGGGDHVVFTVGASF
;
A
#
# COMPACT_ATOMS: atom_id res chain seq x y z
N MET A 1 1.11 25.68 20.63
CA MET A 1 1.39 24.29 20.96
C MET A 1 0.99 23.53 19.71
N ASN A 2 1.97 23.23 18.86
CA ASN A 2 1.71 22.68 17.53
C ASN A 2 1.47 21.18 17.69
N SER A 3 0.24 20.73 17.47
CA SER A 3 -0.06 19.32 17.31
C SER A 3 0.48 18.87 15.95
N LEU A 4 1.67 18.33 15.92
CA LEU A 4 2.14 17.48 14.82
C LEU A 4 1.32 16.20 14.89
N LEU A 5 0.13 16.19 14.30
CA LEU A 5 -0.56 14.96 13.94
C LEU A 5 0.39 14.19 13.02
N LYS A 6 1.05 13.18 13.57
CA LYS A 6 1.75 12.19 12.76
C LYS A 6 0.67 11.47 11.98
N LYS A 7 0.46 11.86 10.72
CA LYS A 7 -0.38 11.08 9.82
C LYS A 7 0.25 9.70 9.75
N LEU A 8 -0.45 8.69 10.27
CA LEU A 8 -0.06 7.31 10.07
C LEU A 8 -0.16 7.02 8.56
N PRO A 9 0.79 6.28 8.01
CA PRO A 9 0.76 5.96 6.58
C PRO A 9 -0.53 5.22 6.25
N ILE A 10 -1.20 5.65 5.18
CA ILE A 10 -2.31 4.90 4.58
C ILE A 10 -1.67 3.66 3.97
N VAL A 11 -2.00 2.49 4.50
CA VAL A 11 -1.55 1.20 3.96
C VAL A 11 -2.53 0.81 2.85
N VAL A 12 -2.31 1.29 1.65
CA VAL A 12 -2.97 0.76 0.46
C VAL A 12 -2.07 -0.34 -0.09
N GLY A 13 -2.47 -1.61 0.10
CA GLY A 13 -1.78 -2.79 -0.39
C GLY A 13 -0.26 -2.77 -0.28
N SER A 14 0.34 -3.46 0.66
CA SER A 14 1.80 -3.74 0.84
C SER A 14 2.83 -2.61 0.63
N ILE A 15 2.42 -1.38 0.31
CA ILE A 15 3.28 -0.22 0.18
C ILE A 15 3.18 0.61 1.46
N VAL A 16 4.20 0.50 2.30
CA VAL A 16 4.36 1.38 3.46
C VAL A 16 4.80 2.75 2.93
N PHE A 17 3.87 3.69 2.79
CA PHE A 17 4.24 5.08 2.58
C PHE A 17 4.76 5.64 3.90
N MET A 18 6.06 5.77 4.02
CA MET A 18 6.64 6.57 5.09
C MET A 18 6.24 8.02 4.83
N THR A 19 5.52 8.63 5.76
CA THR A 19 5.26 10.06 5.69
C THR A 19 6.55 10.78 6.04
N SER A 20 7.34 11.12 5.03
CA SER A 20 8.46 12.04 5.23
C SER A 20 7.91 13.44 5.52
N ASN A 21 8.61 14.17 6.39
CA ASN A 21 8.50 15.63 6.44
C ASN A 21 9.21 16.23 5.21
N ALA A 22 8.82 15.82 4.01
CA ALA A 22 9.28 16.47 2.80
C ALA A 22 8.78 17.91 2.84
N ASN A 23 9.63 18.86 2.47
CA ASN A 23 9.19 20.22 2.20
C ASN A 23 8.15 20.13 1.10
N SER A 24 6.87 20.14 1.50
CA SER A 24 5.74 20.03 0.59
C SER A 24 5.88 21.11 -0.48
N PHE A 25 5.84 20.70 -1.73
CA PHE A 25 5.53 21.64 -2.80
C PHE A 25 4.15 22.20 -2.48
N GLU A 26 4.08 23.46 -2.03
CA GLU A 26 2.79 24.07 -1.75
C GLU A 26 2.08 24.26 -3.09
N PHE A 27 1.05 23.48 -3.34
CA PHE A 27 0.07 23.83 -4.36
C PHE A 27 -0.50 25.21 -3.99
N PRO A 28 -0.51 26.19 -4.92
CA PRO A 28 -0.72 27.60 -4.57
C PRO A 28 -2.09 27.95 -3.96
N ASP A 29 -3.05 27.06 -4.03
CA ASP A 29 -4.38 27.30 -3.48
C ASP A 29 -4.83 26.07 -2.67
N LYS A 30 -4.86 26.20 -1.34
CA LYS A 30 -5.64 25.29 -0.51
C LYS A 30 -7.06 25.31 -1.02
N LEU A 31 -7.54 24.17 -1.48
CA LEU A 31 -8.96 24.03 -1.75
C LEU A 31 -9.70 24.38 -0.45
N PRO A 32 -10.83 25.12 -0.51
CA PRO A 32 -11.44 25.71 0.68
C PRO A 32 -11.85 24.71 1.76
N TYR A 33 -11.73 23.41 1.50
CA TYR A 33 -12.17 22.35 2.41
C TYR A 33 -11.25 21.14 2.49
N GLY A 34 -10.03 21.15 1.90
CA GLY A 34 -9.14 19.98 1.93
C GLY A 34 -7.76 20.24 1.35
N GLU A 35 -6.95 19.20 1.32
CA GLU A 35 -5.57 19.23 0.85
C GLU A 35 -5.41 18.23 -0.31
N ILE A 36 -4.59 18.60 -1.30
CA ILE A 36 -4.14 17.70 -2.36
C ILE A 36 -2.70 17.35 -2.03
N SER A 37 -2.38 16.06 -2.16
CA SER A 37 -1.02 15.55 -2.13
C SER A 37 -0.74 14.72 -3.37
N ALA A 38 0.55 14.54 -3.67
CA ALA A 38 1.02 13.70 -4.75
C ALA A 38 2.22 12.89 -4.27
N ASN A 39 2.43 11.74 -4.89
CA ASN A 39 3.61 10.94 -4.63
C ASN A 39 4.17 10.36 -5.92
N VAL A 40 5.47 10.09 -5.92
CA VAL A 40 6.15 9.34 -6.96
C VAL A 40 7.15 8.40 -6.31
N ASN A 41 7.22 7.19 -6.80
CA ASN A 41 8.13 6.15 -6.32
C ASN A 41 8.77 5.40 -7.50
N PHE A 42 10.07 5.15 -7.41
CA PHE A 42 10.77 4.18 -8.24
C PHE A 42 10.95 2.90 -7.42
N ALA A 43 10.56 1.77 -7.97
CA ALA A 43 10.77 0.45 -7.40
C ALA A 43 11.59 -0.42 -8.36
N SER A 44 12.51 -1.21 -7.85
CA SER A 44 13.28 -2.17 -8.67
C SER A 44 12.40 -3.29 -9.22
N SER A 45 11.28 -3.58 -8.55
CA SER A 45 10.22 -4.48 -8.98
C SER A 45 8.91 -4.08 -8.30
N TYR A 46 7.79 -4.23 -8.98
CA TYR A 46 6.48 -4.06 -8.36
C TYR A 46 6.03 -5.38 -7.74
N ILE A 47 5.95 -5.40 -6.43
CA ILE A 47 5.46 -6.53 -5.63
C ILE A 47 4.14 -6.15 -4.96
N TRP A 48 3.11 -6.95 -5.17
CA TRP A 48 1.81 -6.83 -4.50
C TRP A 48 1.51 -8.13 -3.75
N ARG A 49 1.37 -8.04 -2.42
CA ARG A 49 1.11 -9.20 -1.54
C ARG A 49 2.07 -10.39 -1.79
N GLY A 50 3.36 -10.08 -1.93
CA GLY A 50 4.40 -11.06 -2.21
C GLY A 50 4.52 -11.52 -3.66
N GLU A 51 3.65 -11.06 -4.56
CA GLU A 51 3.65 -11.42 -5.97
C GLU A 51 4.25 -10.33 -6.86
N VAL A 52 5.09 -10.72 -7.81
CA VAL A 52 5.62 -9.84 -8.84
C VAL A 52 4.53 -9.47 -9.83
N GLN A 53 4.29 -8.17 -10.02
CA GLN A 53 3.21 -7.65 -10.86
C GLN A 53 3.67 -7.19 -12.25
N ASN A 54 4.96 -7.01 -12.48
CA ASN A 54 5.49 -6.37 -13.69
C ASN A 54 6.64 -7.13 -14.36
N GLY A 55 6.69 -8.46 -14.22
CA GLY A 55 7.74 -9.28 -14.81
C GLY A 55 9.13 -9.04 -14.19
N ASN A 56 9.17 -8.62 -12.93
CA ASN A 56 10.40 -8.28 -12.20
C ASN A 56 11.21 -7.14 -12.85
N ASN A 57 10.52 -6.23 -13.54
CA ASN A 57 11.12 -5.04 -14.14
C ASN A 57 11.00 -3.84 -13.19
N PRO A 58 11.84 -2.81 -13.34
CA PRO A 58 11.66 -1.56 -12.62
C PRO A 58 10.30 -0.92 -12.92
N ALA A 59 9.71 -0.29 -11.91
CA ALA A 59 8.44 0.42 -11.99
C ALA A 59 8.60 1.88 -11.53
N ILE A 60 7.97 2.80 -12.25
CA ILE A 60 7.68 4.14 -11.75
C ILE A 60 6.21 4.15 -11.37
N GLN A 61 5.95 4.44 -10.11
CA GLN A 61 4.63 4.38 -9.49
C GLN A 61 4.30 5.75 -8.90
N GLY A 62 3.04 6.09 -8.78
CA GLY A 62 2.69 7.34 -8.13
C GLY A 62 1.22 7.66 -8.23
N GLY A 63 0.80 8.70 -7.51
CA GLY A 63 -0.59 9.03 -7.42
C GLY A 63 -0.86 10.43 -6.91
N PHE A 64 -2.15 10.73 -6.82
CA PHE A 64 -2.69 11.96 -6.27
C PHE A 64 -3.78 11.61 -5.28
N ASP A 65 -3.79 12.34 -4.18
CA ASP A 65 -4.77 12.19 -3.12
C ASP A 65 -5.42 13.54 -2.81
N TYR A 66 -6.69 13.51 -2.49
CA TYR A 66 -7.43 14.60 -1.88
C TYR A 66 -7.97 14.14 -0.53
N SER A 67 -7.79 14.95 0.50
CA SER A 67 -8.34 14.68 1.82
C SER A 67 -8.98 15.92 2.42
N ALA A 68 -10.05 15.73 3.18
CA ALA A 68 -10.76 16.79 3.87
C ALA A 68 -11.23 16.31 5.24
N ASP A 69 -11.03 17.15 6.26
CA ASP A 69 -11.54 16.86 7.60
C ASP A 69 -13.06 17.06 7.63
N ILE A 70 -13.78 16.02 8.04
CA ILE A 70 -15.23 16.05 8.32
C ILE A 70 -15.45 16.46 9.78
N VAL A 71 -14.68 15.87 10.69
CA VAL A 71 -14.63 16.22 12.10
C VAL A 71 -13.16 16.39 12.45
N ALA A 72 -12.75 17.63 12.72
CA ALA A 72 -11.37 17.96 13.00
C ALA A 72 -10.75 16.98 14.02
N ASP A 73 -9.55 16.50 13.72
CA ASP A 73 -8.74 15.58 14.52
C ASP A 73 -9.27 14.13 14.62
N TYR A 74 -10.50 13.83 14.17
CA TYR A 74 -11.11 12.53 14.39
C TYR A 74 -11.55 11.82 13.11
N ILE A 75 -12.08 12.54 12.12
CA ILE A 75 -12.62 11.94 10.89
C ILE A 75 -12.23 12.79 9.70
N SER A 76 -11.51 12.20 8.78
CA SER A 76 -11.21 12.75 7.45
C SER A 76 -11.80 11.84 6.37
N ALA A 77 -12.35 12.43 5.31
CA ALA A 77 -12.66 11.72 4.09
C ALA A 77 -11.51 11.91 3.09
N TYR A 78 -11.26 10.91 2.29
CA TYR A 78 -10.25 10.99 1.23
C TYR A 78 -10.73 10.29 -0.03
N ALA A 79 -10.12 10.68 -1.15
CA ALA A 79 -10.19 9.98 -2.43
C ALA A 79 -8.86 10.15 -3.15
N GLY A 80 -8.47 9.15 -3.92
CA GLY A 80 -7.21 9.19 -4.66
C GLY A 80 -7.22 8.31 -5.89
N ILE A 81 -6.15 8.47 -6.66
CA ILE A 81 -5.78 7.63 -7.77
C ILE A 81 -4.30 7.32 -7.67
N TRP A 82 -3.95 6.06 -7.88
CA TRP A 82 -2.57 5.61 -7.96
C TRP A 82 -2.38 4.80 -9.24
N GLY A 83 -1.16 4.69 -9.74
CA GLY A 83 -0.88 3.89 -10.91
C GLY A 83 0.53 3.33 -10.91
N SER A 84 0.67 2.18 -11.59
CA SER A 84 1.91 1.43 -11.76
C SER A 84 1.92 0.68 -13.08
N PRO A 85 3.09 0.53 -13.72
CA PRO A 85 3.24 -0.50 -14.74
C PRO A 85 2.93 -1.87 -14.13
N ALA A 86 2.01 -2.62 -14.75
CA ALA A 86 1.62 -3.97 -14.33
C ALA A 86 1.58 -4.89 -15.57
N GLY A 87 1.72 -6.20 -15.35
CA GLY A 87 1.70 -7.19 -16.42
C GLY A 87 3.08 -7.55 -16.98
N ASN A 88 3.23 -8.79 -17.39
CA ASN A 88 4.50 -9.39 -17.81
C ASN A 88 4.88 -9.11 -19.25
N THR A 89 3.93 -8.67 -20.07
CA THR A 89 4.12 -8.37 -21.49
C THR A 89 3.27 -7.16 -21.86
N ASP A 90 3.70 -6.37 -22.82
CA ASP A 90 2.91 -5.32 -23.49
C ASP A 90 2.67 -3.99 -22.73
N GLY A 91 3.37 -3.73 -21.61
CA GLY A 91 3.34 -2.42 -20.97
C GLY A 91 1.96 -2.03 -20.41
N ASN A 92 1.26 -2.98 -19.81
CA ASN A 92 -0.01 -2.75 -19.15
C ASN A 92 0.12 -1.76 -17.99
N LEU A 93 -0.93 -1.04 -17.74
CA LEU A 93 -1.06 -0.08 -16.65
C LEU A 93 -2.09 -0.60 -15.66
N GLU A 94 -1.79 -0.50 -14.38
CA GLU A 94 -2.73 -0.60 -13.27
C GLU A 94 -3.07 0.80 -12.80
N LEU A 95 -4.36 1.07 -12.63
CA LEU A 95 -4.88 2.29 -12.06
C LEU A 95 -5.82 1.92 -10.91
N ASP A 96 -5.50 2.42 -9.75
CA ASP A 96 -6.26 2.20 -8.52
C ASP A 96 -7.02 3.46 -8.16
N TYR A 97 -8.37 3.38 -8.14
CA TYR A 97 -9.23 4.45 -7.66
C TYR A 97 -9.72 4.07 -6.26
N TYR A 98 -9.50 4.94 -5.30
CA TYR A 98 -9.89 4.64 -3.92
C TYR A 98 -10.53 5.83 -3.23
N GLY A 99 -11.28 5.52 -2.19
CA GLY A 99 -11.85 6.52 -1.30
C GLY A 99 -12.37 5.90 -0.03
N GLY A 100 -12.36 6.70 1.03
CA GLY A 100 -12.70 6.20 2.34
C GLY A 100 -12.78 7.27 3.41
N ILE A 101 -12.79 6.79 4.64
CA ILE A 101 -12.71 7.60 5.85
C ILE A 101 -11.58 7.08 6.73
N SER A 102 -10.84 7.99 7.33
CA SER A 102 -9.78 7.67 8.27
C SER A 102 -9.82 8.60 9.47
N GLY A 103 -9.14 8.23 10.54
CA GLY A 103 -9.07 9.11 11.70
C GLY A 103 -8.42 8.46 12.91
N ALA A 104 -8.55 9.16 14.04
CA ALA A 104 -8.11 8.70 15.33
C ALA A 104 -9.31 8.42 16.25
N VAL A 105 -9.16 7.48 17.17
CA VAL A 105 -10.22 7.16 18.13
C VAL A 105 -10.24 8.20 19.23
N PRO A 106 -11.38 8.87 19.49
CA PRO A 106 -11.51 9.88 20.54
C PRO A 106 -11.04 9.40 21.92
N GLY A 107 -10.10 10.13 22.52
CA GLY A 107 -9.46 9.78 23.80
C GLY A 107 -8.27 8.82 23.67
N LEU A 108 -7.97 8.34 22.47
CA LEU A 108 -6.83 7.49 22.15
C LEU A 108 -6.07 8.00 20.92
N GLU A 109 -6.14 9.29 20.62
CA GLU A 109 -5.64 9.91 19.38
C GLU A 109 -4.14 9.68 19.16
N ASP A 110 -3.37 9.59 20.24
CA ASP A 110 -1.93 9.32 20.19
C ASP A 110 -1.59 7.83 20.00
N PHE A 111 -2.58 6.95 20.13
CA PHE A 111 -2.35 5.50 20.22
C PHE A 111 -3.10 4.70 19.15
N LEU A 112 -4.32 5.10 18.78
CA LEU A 112 -5.20 4.26 17.97
C LEU A 112 -5.79 5.06 16.80
N SER A 113 -5.49 4.61 15.60
CA SER A 113 -6.07 5.10 14.34
C SER A 113 -6.89 4.02 13.66
N TYR A 114 -7.76 4.46 12.75
CA TYR A 114 -8.55 3.59 11.90
C TYR A 114 -8.62 4.14 10.47
N ASP A 115 -8.88 3.26 9.53
CA ASP A 115 -9.13 3.58 8.14
C ASP A 115 -10.12 2.55 7.57
N GLY A 116 -10.95 2.95 6.61
CA GLY A 116 -11.83 2.04 5.88
C GLY A 116 -12.35 2.68 4.61
N GLY A 117 -12.42 1.88 3.56
CA GLY A 117 -12.77 2.40 2.26
C GLY A 117 -13.03 1.33 1.21
N ILE A 118 -13.06 1.82 -0.01
CA ILE A 118 -13.24 1.02 -1.23
C ILE A 118 -12.07 1.32 -2.15
N LEU A 119 -11.53 0.28 -2.77
CA LEU A 119 -10.47 0.32 -3.75
C LEU A 119 -10.93 -0.40 -5.02
N TYR A 120 -10.88 0.28 -6.16
CA TYR A 120 -11.17 -0.29 -7.47
C TYR A 120 -9.87 -0.38 -8.27
N TYR A 121 -9.49 -1.62 -8.58
CA TYR A 121 -8.37 -1.95 -9.45
C TYR A 121 -8.84 -1.95 -10.90
N ASP A 122 -8.24 -1.11 -11.72
CA ASP A 122 -8.54 -0.94 -13.16
C ASP A 122 -7.30 -1.29 -13.99
N TYR A 123 -7.49 -2.17 -14.96
CA TYR A 123 -6.44 -2.58 -15.91
C TYR A 123 -6.82 -2.17 -17.33
N PRO A 124 -6.66 -0.89 -17.73
CA PRO A 124 -7.20 -0.35 -18.97
C PRO A 124 -6.78 -1.10 -20.26
N GLY A 125 -5.62 -1.75 -20.24
CA GLY A 125 -5.12 -2.56 -21.35
C GLY A 125 -5.75 -3.94 -21.46
N LEU A 126 -6.43 -4.41 -20.41
CA LEU A 126 -6.91 -5.79 -20.27
C LEU A 126 -8.43 -5.93 -20.30
N THR A 127 -9.17 -4.83 -20.43
CA THR A 127 -10.64 -4.80 -20.47
C THR A 127 -11.26 -5.59 -21.61
N GLN A 128 -10.49 -5.94 -22.66
CA GLN A 128 -10.95 -6.76 -23.78
C GLN A 128 -10.95 -8.26 -23.47
N GLN A 129 -10.39 -8.67 -22.35
CA GLN A 129 -10.41 -10.06 -21.90
C GLN A 129 -11.77 -10.39 -21.25
N THR A 130 -12.20 -11.63 -21.37
CA THR A 130 -13.47 -12.10 -20.78
C THR A 130 -13.17 -13.32 -19.90
N PRO A 131 -13.34 -13.22 -18.56
CA PRO A 131 -13.77 -12.02 -17.81
C PRO A 131 -12.73 -10.89 -17.82
N GLY A 132 -13.18 -9.66 -17.60
CA GLY A 132 -12.29 -8.51 -17.36
C GLY A 132 -11.48 -8.71 -16.08
N GLN A 133 -10.35 -8.04 -15.98
CA GLN A 133 -9.43 -8.21 -14.84
C GLN A 133 -9.66 -7.19 -13.73
N ASP A 134 -10.51 -6.21 -13.98
CA ASP A 134 -10.88 -5.19 -13.01
C ASP A 134 -11.68 -5.78 -11.85
N PHE A 135 -11.41 -5.31 -10.64
CA PHE A 135 -12.13 -5.77 -9.47
C PHE A 135 -12.19 -4.71 -8.36
N VAL A 136 -13.06 -4.93 -7.40
CA VAL A 136 -13.24 -4.05 -6.25
C VAL A 136 -12.80 -4.76 -4.97
N GLU A 137 -12.18 -4.00 -4.06
CA GLU A 137 -11.87 -4.44 -2.70
C GLU A 137 -12.48 -3.48 -1.69
N TYR A 138 -13.15 -4.01 -0.68
CA TYR A 138 -13.58 -3.29 0.51
C TYR A 138 -12.56 -3.54 1.61
N TYR A 139 -12.07 -2.50 2.26
CA TYR A 139 -11.02 -2.66 3.24
C TYR A 139 -11.28 -1.90 4.54
N GLY A 140 -10.62 -2.36 5.58
CA GLY A 140 -10.52 -1.68 6.86
C GLY A 140 -9.19 -1.95 7.53
N SER A 141 -8.70 -0.97 8.27
CA SER A 141 -7.46 -1.12 9.04
C SER A 141 -7.52 -0.43 10.39
N ILE A 142 -6.69 -0.89 11.28
CA ILE A 142 -6.40 -0.25 12.57
C ILE A 142 -4.90 -0.14 12.76
N GLY A 143 -4.45 0.97 13.36
CA GLY A 143 -3.06 1.23 13.66
C GLY A 143 -2.86 1.55 15.13
N LEU A 144 -1.85 0.93 15.74
CA LEU A 144 -1.41 1.16 17.10
C LEU A 144 -0.05 1.84 17.11
N SER A 145 0.03 3.04 17.70
CA SER A 145 1.30 3.69 18.02
C SER A 145 1.76 3.23 19.40
N LEU A 146 2.96 2.70 19.45
CA LEU A 146 3.55 2.15 20.66
C LEU A 146 4.66 3.07 21.20
N PRO A 147 5.07 2.93 22.49
CA PRO A 147 6.24 3.60 23.01
C PRO A 147 7.50 3.31 22.18
N PHE A 148 8.49 4.19 22.26
CA PHE A 148 9.79 4.10 21.57
C PHE A 148 9.72 4.24 20.04
N GLY A 149 8.63 4.81 19.52
CA GLY A 149 8.47 5.03 18.08
C GLY A 149 8.22 3.75 17.29
N ALA A 150 7.65 2.74 17.94
CA ALA A 150 7.17 1.54 17.27
C ALA A 150 5.69 1.69 16.87
N SER A 151 5.28 0.96 15.85
CA SER A 151 3.88 0.85 15.43
C SER A 151 3.53 -0.57 15.01
N VAL A 152 2.25 -0.91 15.18
CA VAL A 152 1.65 -2.16 14.69
C VAL A 152 0.41 -1.80 13.89
N GLY A 153 0.25 -2.38 12.71
CA GLY A 153 -0.95 -2.25 11.88
C GLY A 153 -1.64 -3.60 11.69
N TYR A 154 -2.96 -3.55 11.53
CA TYR A 154 -3.74 -4.66 11.01
C TYR A 154 -4.61 -4.15 9.87
N TYR A 155 -4.61 -4.86 8.77
CA TYR A 155 -5.41 -4.59 7.58
C TYR A 155 -6.24 -5.82 7.23
N TYR A 156 -7.49 -5.59 6.81
CA TYR A 156 -8.38 -6.58 6.23
C TYR A 156 -8.96 -6.03 4.92
N GLY A 157 -8.81 -6.78 3.84
CA GLY A 157 -9.41 -6.50 2.54
C GLY A 157 -10.28 -7.67 2.11
N TYR A 158 -11.42 -7.38 1.47
CA TYR A 158 -12.31 -8.38 0.91
C TYR A 158 -12.75 -7.98 -0.50
N SER A 159 -12.57 -8.86 -1.45
CA SER A 159 -13.08 -8.71 -2.81
C SER A 159 -14.12 -9.78 -3.11
N PRO A 160 -15.36 -9.40 -3.47
CA PRO A 160 -16.40 -10.36 -3.81
C PRO A 160 -16.23 -10.99 -5.20
N THR A 161 -15.37 -10.43 -6.02
CA THR A 161 -15.19 -10.87 -7.41
C THR A 161 -13.76 -11.26 -7.74
N GLY A 162 -12.77 -10.75 -6.98
CA GLY A 162 -11.35 -10.99 -7.23
C GLY A 162 -10.87 -10.61 -8.63
N TYR A 163 -9.59 -10.78 -8.84
CA TYR A 163 -8.97 -10.62 -10.14
C TYR A 163 -9.57 -11.60 -11.16
N ALA A 164 -9.90 -11.11 -12.33
CA ALA A 164 -10.59 -11.87 -13.40
C ALA A 164 -12.04 -12.31 -13.07
N GLY A 165 -12.67 -11.78 -12.01
CA GLY A 165 -14.11 -11.88 -11.77
C GLY A 165 -14.64 -13.28 -11.42
N ASN A 166 -13.78 -14.21 -10.97
CA ASN A 166 -14.15 -15.62 -10.88
C ASN A 166 -14.23 -16.16 -9.45
N TYR A 167 -13.77 -15.44 -8.44
CA TYR A 167 -13.74 -15.92 -7.05
C TYR A 167 -13.70 -14.75 -6.08
N ASP A 168 -14.24 -14.96 -4.91
CA ASP A 168 -14.01 -14.05 -3.80
C ASP A 168 -12.71 -14.40 -3.09
N TYR A 169 -12.10 -13.39 -2.50
CA TYR A 169 -10.94 -13.58 -1.64
C TYR A 169 -10.94 -12.59 -0.49
N ASP A 170 -10.26 -12.93 0.57
CA ASP A 170 -9.88 -12.00 1.62
C ASP A 170 -8.35 -11.94 1.78
N TYR A 171 -7.91 -10.79 2.27
CA TYR A 171 -6.51 -10.56 2.61
C TYR A 171 -6.41 -9.94 3.99
N GLN A 172 -5.54 -10.50 4.82
CA GLN A 172 -5.24 -10.00 6.15
C GLN A 172 -3.75 -9.71 6.23
N ASN A 173 -3.38 -8.59 6.84
CA ASN A 173 -1.98 -8.22 7.00
C ASN A 173 -1.74 -7.68 8.40
N ILE A 174 -0.65 -8.11 9.01
CA ILE A 174 -0.11 -7.56 10.25
C ILE A 174 1.24 -6.95 9.93
N SER A 175 1.39 -5.66 10.23
CA SER A 175 2.62 -4.91 9.99
C SER A 175 3.23 -4.41 11.29
N PHE A 176 4.53 -4.23 11.26
CA PHE A 176 5.32 -3.69 12.37
C PHE A 176 6.39 -2.74 11.83
N GLU A 177 6.60 -1.62 12.51
CA GLU A 177 7.71 -0.71 12.25
C GLU A 177 8.29 -0.19 13.55
N VAL A 178 9.61 0.04 13.57
CA VAL A 178 10.31 0.67 14.69
C VAL A 178 11.55 1.41 14.23
N GLY A 179 11.74 2.62 14.75
CA GLY A 179 12.98 3.37 14.56
C GLY A 179 14.17 2.69 15.26
N ILE A 180 15.31 2.55 14.57
CA ILE A 180 16.53 1.98 15.15
C ILE A 180 17.24 3.08 15.96
N PRO A 181 17.38 2.92 17.28
CA PRO A 181 17.95 3.96 18.15
C PRO A 181 19.31 4.47 17.66
N SER A 182 19.49 5.79 17.71
CA SER A 182 20.72 6.49 17.31
C SER A 182 21.12 6.35 15.84
N THR A 183 20.21 5.95 14.99
CA THR A 183 20.39 5.92 13.53
C THR A 183 19.24 6.65 12.82
N PRO A 184 19.37 7.03 11.56
CA PRO A 184 18.25 7.54 10.75
C PRO A 184 17.39 6.40 10.17
N LEU A 185 17.63 5.16 10.55
CA LEU A 185 16.99 3.98 9.96
C LEU A 185 15.75 3.56 10.76
N SER A 186 14.74 3.02 10.07
CA SER A 186 13.68 2.22 10.64
C SER A 186 13.77 0.77 10.13
N LEU A 187 13.35 -0.15 10.98
CA LEU A 187 13.09 -1.55 10.62
C LEU A 187 11.59 -1.70 10.43
N PHE A 188 11.18 -2.29 9.33
CA PHE A 188 9.79 -2.66 9.10
C PHE A 188 9.65 -4.13 8.70
N SER A 189 8.49 -4.71 8.97
CA SER A 189 8.14 -6.05 8.55
C SER A 189 6.62 -6.20 8.46
N ALA A 190 6.16 -7.15 7.65
CA ALA A 190 4.76 -7.51 7.59
C ALA A 190 4.61 -9.01 7.30
N VAL A 191 3.46 -9.56 7.69
CA VAL A 191 3.00 -10.87 7.28
C VAL A 191 1.56 -10.75 6.79
N GLY A 192 1.28 -11.30 5.62
CA GLY A 192 -0.02 -11.29 4.97
C GLY A 192 -0.55 -12.71 4.77
N PHE A 193 -1.87 -12.84 4.76
CA PHE A 193 -2.57 -14.09 4.55
C PHE A 193 -3.67 -13.85 3.51
N THR A 194 -3.53 -14.45 2.35
CA THR A 194 -4.55 -14.45 1.30
C THR A 194 -5.40 -15.70 1.45
N GLY A 195 -6.71 -15.52 1.68
CA GLY A 195 -7.71 -16.58 1.68
C GLY A 195 -8.46 -16.59 0.36
N ALA A 196 -8.53 -17.75 -0.31
CA ALA A 196 -9.37 -17.97 -1.47
C ALA A 196 -10.00 -19.36 -1.37
N GLU A 197 -11.32 -19.44 -1.58
CA GLU A 197 -12.06 -20.69 -1.36
C GLU A 197 -12.39 -21.46 -2.66
N GLU A 198 -11.99 -20.97 -3.84
CA GLU A 198 -12.37 -21.61 -5.12
C GLU A 198 -11.25 -22.37 -5.81
N ALA A 199 -11.66 -23.39 -6.59
CA ALA A 199 -10.77 -24.28 -7.33
C ALA A 199 -9.89 -23.53 -8.34
N GLY A 200 -8.59 -23.54 -8.10
CA GLY A 200 -7.58 -22.90 -8.95
C GLY A 200 -6.87 -21.71 -8.32
N PHE A 201 -7.35 -21.26 -7.15
CA PHE A 201 -6.65 -20.27 -6.33
C PHE A 201 -6.40 -20.88 -4.95
N GLU A 202 -5.17 -20.92 -4.54
CA GLU A 202 -4.78 -21.45 -3.24
C GLU A 202 -4.51 -20.31 -2.28
N SER A 203 -4.93 -20.51 -1.03
CA SER A 203 -4.56 -19.61 0.05
C SER A 203 -3.05 -19.65 0.25
N TYR A 204 -2.44 -18.49 0.43
CA TYR A 204 -1.01 -18.39 0.65
C TYR A 204 -0.67 -17.34 1.71
N THR A 205 0.57 -17.36 2.16
CA THR A 205 1.12 -16.39 3.09
C THR A 205 2.24 -15.63 2.40
N ASP A 206 2.25 -14.31 2.51
CA ASP A 206 3.38 -13.47 2.13
C ASP A 206 4.02 -12.84 3.38
N TRP A 207 5.26 -12.44 3.27
CA TRP A 207 5.94 -11.70 4.32
C TRP A 207 7.08 -10.87 3.77
N ASN A 208 7.42 -9.81 4.49
CA ASN A 208 8.57 -8.98 4.17
C ASN A 208 9.28 -8.51 5.43
N ILE A 209 10.55 -8.12 5.25
CA ILE A 209 11.36 -7.44 6.26
C ILE A 209 12.32 -6.49 5.56
N GLY A 210 12.46 -5.29 6.06
CA GLY A 210 13.30 -4.29 5.41
C GLY A 210 13.73 -3.15 6.30
N LEU A 211 14.57 -2.31 5.71
CA LEU A 211 15.06 -1.07 6.29
C LEU A 211 14.61 0.11 5.46
N GLY A 212 14.26 1.18 6.13
CA GLY A 212 13.88 2.45 5.51
C GLY A 212 14.63 3.62 6.12
N THR A 213 14.72 4.70 5.36
CA THR A 213 15.26 5.99 5.84
C THR A 213 14.76 7.13 4.96
N SER A 214 14.61 8.32 5.56
CA SER A 214 14.38 9.56 4.82
C SER A 214 15.68 10.36 4.78
N ALA A 215 16.20 10.58 3.59
CA ALA A 215 17.44 11.31 3.37
C ALA A 215 17.39 12.08 2.05
N LEU A 216 17.95 13.31 2.04
CA LEU A 216 18.02 14.18 0.86
C LEU A 216 16.63 14.57 0.28
N GLY A 217 15.58 14.56 1.13
CA GLY A 217 14.20 14.83 0.69
C GLY A 217 13.54 13.66 -0.04
N LEU A 218 14.12 12.47 0.05
CA LEU A 218 13.61 11.24 -0.53
C LEU A 218 13.49 10.17 0.54
N ASP A 219 12.55 9.25 0.35
CA ASP A 219 12.37 8.05 1.15
C ASP A 219 12.99 6.86 0.43
N TRP A 220 13.84 6.14 1.13
CA TRP A 220 14.62 5.01 0.61
C TRP A 220 14.27 3.76 1.37
N THR A 221 13.98 2.68 0.67
CA THR A 221 13.79 1.38 1.31
C THR A 221 14.57 0.29 0.60
N VAL A 222 14.95 -0.72 1.36
CA VAL A 222 15.38 -2.01 0.85
C VAL A 222 14.73 -3.09 1.69
N TYR A 223 14.09 -4.06 1.04
CA TYR A 223 13.43 -5.15 1.75
C TYR A 223 13.54 -6.47 1.00
N TYR A 224 13.50 -7.54 1.80
CA TYR A 224 13.31 -8.89 1.31
C TYR A 224 11.85 -9.27 1.49
N THR A 225 11.29 -9.96 0.51
CA THR A 225 9.92 -10.49 0.55
C THR A 225 9.89 -11.90 0.01
N SER A 226 8.94 -12.70 0.49
CA SER A 226 8.76 -14.07 0.06
C SER A 226 7.31 -14.51 0.26
N THR A 227 6.92 -15.60 -0.41
CA THR A 227 5.63 -16.25 -0.26
C THR A 227 5.79 -17.71 0.20
N ALA A 228 4.78 -18.22 0.89
CA ALA A 228 4.69 -19.63 1.29
C ALA A 228 3.28 -20.16 0.98
N GLY A 229 3.20 -21.34 0.38
CA GLY A 229 1.92 -21.95 -0.02
C GLY A 229 1.38 -21.45 -1.36
N TYR A 230 2.11 -20.57 -2.04
CA TYR A 230 1.74 -20.06 -3.36
C TYR A 230 2.06 -21.12 -4.43
N SER A 231 1.04 -21.63 -5.11
CA SER A 231 1.19 -22.61 -6.20
C SER A 231 0.93 -22.01 -7.59
N GLY A 232 0.76 -20.69 -7.66
CA GLY A 232 0.56 -19.98 -8.94
C GLY A 232 1.71 -20.29 -9.90
N THR A 233 1.39 -20.46 -11.16
CA THR A 233 2.31 -20.81 -12.25
C THR A 233 3.29 -19.69 -12.65
N GLY A 234 3.47 -18.70 -11.78
CA GLY A 234 4.56 -17.76 -11.88
C GLY A 234 5.86 -18.54 -11.76
N GLY A 235 6.54 -18.71 -12.88
CA GLY A 235 7.65 -19.64 -12.98
C GLY A 235 8.78 -19.34 -12.02
N ASP A 236 9.55 -20.36 -11.69
CA ASP A 236 10.86 -20.28 -11.00
C ASP A 236 11.86 -19.32 -11.69
N ASP A 237 11.45 -18.68 -12.78
CA ASP A 237 12.23 -17.70 -13.55
C ASP A 237 12.15 -16.28 -13.00
N GLY A 238 11.37 -16.04 -11.91
CA GLY A 238 11.23 -14.72 -11.28
C GLY A 238 10.46 -13.67 -12.11
N THR A 239 9.75 -14.09 -13.15
CA THR A 239 9.05 -13.16 -14.06
C THR A 239 7.63 -12.82 -13.64
N SER A 240 7.00 -13.69 -12.87
CA SER A 240 5.66 -13.46 -12.28
C SER A 240 5.38 -14.43 -11.13
N GLY A 241 4.49 -14.05 -10.23
CA GLY A 241 4.05 -14.87 -9.11
C GLY A 241 4.87 -14.67 -7.84
N GLY A 242 4.67 -15.55 -6.87
CA GLY A 242 5.33 -15.53 -5.58
C GLY A 242 6.79 -16.00 -5.65
N GLY A 243 7.50 -15.83 -4.57
CA GLY A 243 8.89 -16.27 -4.43
C GLY A 243 9.73 -15.30 -3.63
N ASP A 244 11.04 -15.50 -3.70
CA ASP A 244 12.03 -14.73 -2.95
C ASP A 244 12.53 -13.53 -3.75
N HIS A 245 12.31 -12.32 -3.25
CA HIS A 245 12.74 -11.10 -3.92
C HIS A 245 13.43 -10.14 -2.96
N VAL A 246 14.42 -9.41 -3.48
CA VAL A 246 14.97 -8.22 -2.83
C VAL A 246 14.53 -7.00 -3.63
N VAL A 247 13.86 -6.08 -2.99
CA VAL A 247 13.32 -4.88 -3.63
C VAL A 247 13.98 -3.65 -3.04
N PHE A 248 14.31 -2.72 -3.90
CA PHE A 248 14.78 -1.39 -3.57
C PHE A 248 13.75 -0.37 -4.05
N THR A 249 13.45 0.63 -3.22
CA THR A 249 12.59 1.75 -3.62
C THR A 249 13.21 3.09 -3.26
N VAL A 250 12.85 4.11 -4.04
CA VAL A 250 13.11 5.50 -3.73
C VAL A 250 11.93 6.35 -4.18
N GLY A 251 11.41 7.18 -3.28
CA GLY A 251 10.22 7.98 -3.55
C GLY A 251 10.26 9.35 -2.92
N ALA A 252 9.26 10.15 -3.28
CA ALA A 252 8.99 11.45 -2.69
C ALA A 252 7.47 11.69 -2.63
N SER A 253 7.05 12.46 -1.63
CA SER A 253 5.68 12.97 -1.49
C SER A 253 5.69 14.49 -1.45
N PHE A 254 4.64 15.11 -1.99
CA PHE A 254 4.52 16.55 -2.17
C PHE A 254 3.19 17.06 -1.62
#